data_7b602918018a3bcaa710533e88fc8926
#
_entry.id   7b602918018a3bcaa710533e88fc8926
#
_cell.length_a   1.000
_cell.length_b   1.000
_cell.length_c   1.000
_cell.angle_alpha   90.00
_cell.angle_beta   90.00
_cell.angle_gamma   90.00
#
_symmetry.space_group_name_H-M   'P 1'
#
loop_
_entity.id
_entity.type
_entity.pdbx_description
1 polymer ?
#
loop_
_entity_poly.entity_id
_entity_poly.type
_entity_poly.pdbx_seq_one_letter_code
_entity_poly.pdbx_strand_id
1 'polypeptide(L)'
;MYSGRARFDNSRVASPHETTAPELSLPSLDLRLVARRAALPLALAAAALALVLLAGGPIGVLTDALGRAFSADPRWIAVAAVAELLSFGGYVALFWLVGHRTTPRLDLRAGTEITLGGAAATRLLPTAGAGGAALTLWAITKTGIGAKRSGRVLLTFLSLLYGVFLLGIALSGAAIALGLGGGVGHAGIAAVASLAAGTAIAAALVLAARADEDAGGGRIARGKALLGVSVRDALGFLRRGDARLLGAPAWWAFDAAVLWATFHALGEPPALAVLAFAYFAGQIGNTIPVPGAVSGGMVGTLLAFGVAPDLALSSVLAYRAVAIWLPAPLGLAALGALKRRIARWSSEDAEAAELVDAIVAPVMVPVPSGRRPQGRAVGYLTPPVPCPGSA
;
A
#
# COMPACT_ATOMS: atom_id res chain seq x y z
N MET A 1 67.36 -33.18 -11.66
CA MET A 1 67.02 -31.77 -11.91
C MET A 1 65.52 -31.68 -12.16
N TYR A 2 64.76 -31.20 -11.29
CA TYR A 2 63.70 -30.18 -11.28
C TYR A 2 62.90 -30.30 -9.98
N SER A 3 63.34 -29.44 -9.06
CA SER A 3 62.62 -29.18 -7.81
C SER A 3 61.53 -28.16 -8.09
N GLY A 4 60.26 -28.50 -7.81
CA GLY A 4 59.11 -27.60 -7.85
C GLY A 4 58.31 -27.71 -6.55
N ARG A 5 58.69 -26.96 -5.54
CA ARG A 5 57.87 -26.80 -4.31
C ARG A 5 56.68 -25.90 -4.60
N ALA A 6 55.50 -26.46 -4.70
CA ALA A 6 54.25 -25.69 -4.63
C ALA A 6 54.05 -25.20 -3.17
N ARG A 7 54.22 -23.91 -2.95
CA ARG A 7 53.80 -23.22 -1.74
C ARG A 7 52.27 -23.14 -1.75
N PHE A 8 51.60 -23.85 -0.90
CA PHE A 8 50.21 -23.59 -0.58
C PHE A 8 50.15 -22.33 0.26
N ASP A 9 49.66 -21.25 -0.37
CA ASP A 9 49.37 -19.98 0.27
C ASP A 9 48.02 -20.12 1.02
N ASN A 10 48.10 -20.18 2.35
CA ASN A 10 46.98 -20.42 3.26
C ASN A 10 46.34 -19.11 3.73
N SER A 11 46.45 -18.02 2.93
CA SER A 11 45.99 -16.69 3.30
C SER A 11 44.62 -16.30 2.72
N ARG A 12 43.79 -17.25 2.24
CA ARG A 12 42.43 -16.98 1.82
C ARG A 12 41.43 -17.86 2.56
N VAL A 13 41.39 -17.77 3.88
CA VAL A 13 40.15 -18.02 4.58
C VAL A 13 39.32 -16.76 4.37
N ALA A 14 38.47 -16.80 3.33
CA ALA A 14 37.47 -15.75 3.11
C ALA A 14 36.59 -15.71 4.34
N SER A 15 36.65 -14.61 5.05
CA SER A 15 35.65 -14.23 6.04
C SER A 15 34.26 -14.42 5.45
N PRO A 16 33.24 -14.91 6.19
CA PRO A 16 31.88 -14.94 5.72
C PRO A 16 31.56 -13.50 5.33
N HIS A 17 31.29 -13.28 4.05
CA HIS A 17 30.77 -12.00 3.60
C HIS A 17 29.52 -11.73 4.41
N GLU A 18 29.62 -10.81 5.37
CA GLU A 18 28.49 -10.03 5.85
C GLU A 18 27.77 -9.49 4.61
N THR A 19 26.75 -10.20 4.20
CA THR A 19 25.73 -9.66 3.32
C THR A 19 24.96 -8.68 4.18
N THR A 20 25.54 -7.50 4.41
CA THR A 20 24.82 -6.33 4.90
C THR A 20 23.66 -6.14 3.92
N ALA A 21 22.50 -6.61 4.34
CA ALA A 21 21.25 -6.24 3.67
C ALA A 21 21.29 -4.70 3.53
N PRO A 22 21.01 -4.14 2.33
CA PRO A 22 21.02 -2.71 2.17
C PRO A 22 20.13 -2.12 3.26
N GLU A 23 20.72 -1.35 4.18
CA GLU A 23 19.98 -0.57 5.13
C GLU A 23 19.05 0.33 4.31
N LEU A 24 17.79 -0.05 4.25
CA LEU A 24 16.73 0.86 3.85
C LEU A 24 16.61 1.89 4.97
N SER A 25 17.59 2.80 5.02
CA SER A 25 17.45 4.03 5.79
C SER A 25 16.18 4.70 5.29
N LEU A 26 15.35 5.21 6.21
CA LEU A 26 14.32 6.16 5.81
C LEU A 26 15.03 7.16 4.89
N PRO A 27 14.51 7.39 3.67
CA PRO A 27 14.97 8.54 2.93
C PRO A 27 14.80 9.70 3.89
N SER A 28 15.91 10.31 4.31
CA SER A 28 15.87 11.53 5.09
C SER A 28 14.87 12.39 4.34
N LEU A 29 13.79 12.80 5.02
CA LEU A 29 12.82 13.70 4.43
C LEU A 29 13.57 15.00 4.19
N ASP A 30 14.32 15.02 3.10
CA ASP A 30 14.94 16.24 2.62
C ASP A 30 13.79 17.13 2.14
N LEU A 31 13.35 18.00 3.04
CA LEU A 31 12.27 18.95 2.78
C LEU A 31 12.54 19.74 1.50
N ARG A 32 13.82 19.96 1.15
CA ARG A 32 14.22 20.61 -0.10
C ARG A 32 13.94 19.72 -1.32
N LEU A 33 14.16 18.41 -1.20
CA LEU A 33 13.87 17.46 -2.28
C LEU A 33 12.35 17.28 -2.44
N VAL A 34 11.62 17.21 -1.33
CA VAL A 34 10.14 17.16 -1.32
C VAL A 34 9.58 18.44 -1.93
N ALA A 35 10.08 19.61 -1.50
CA ALA A 35 9.67 20.92 -2.05
C ALA A 35 9.96 21.01 -3.55
N ARG A 36 11.14 20.59 -4.02
CA ARG A 36 11.48 20.57 -5.45
C ARG A 36 10.59 19.61 -6.26
N ARG A 37 10.27 18.45 -5.73
CA ARG A 37 9.37 17.49 -6.39
C ARG A 37 7.91 17.94 -6.37
N ALA A 38 7.49 18.65 -5.32
CA ALA A 38 6.18 19.25 -5.22
C ALA A 38 6.03 20.54 -6.03
N ALA A 39 7.13 21.24 -6.36
CA ALA A 39 7.10 22.52 -7.05
C ALA A 39 6.43 22.44 -8.41
N LEU A 40 6.76 21.43 -9.23
CA LEU A 40 6.15 21.27 -10.56
C LEU A 40 4.65 20.96 -10.49
N PRO A 41 4.17 19.95 -9.70
CA PRO A 41 2.73 19.71 -9.61
C PRO A 41 1.99 20.89 -8.95
N LEU A 42 2.58 21.59 -7.99
CA LEU A 42 1.99 22.82 -7.43
C LEU A 42 1.94 23.96 -8.46
N ALA A 43 3.00 24.14 -9.25
CA ALA A 43 3.02 25.13 -10.34
C ALA A 43 1.97 24.80 -11.42
N LEU A 44 1.82 23.54 -11.80
CA LEU A 44 0.79 23.07 -12.73
C LEU A 44 -0.62 23.28 -12.18
N ALA A 45 -0.84 23.02 -10.89
CA ALA A 45 -2.13 23.27 -10.24
C ALA A 45 -2.44 24.77 -10.17
N ALA A 46 -1.45 25.60 -9.83
CA ALA A 46 -1.57 27.06 -9.84
C ALA A 46 -1.81 27.60 -11.25
N ALA A 47 -1.11 27.08 -12.27
CA ALA A 47 -1.31 27.46 -13.66
C ALA A 47 -2.70 27.04 -14.17
N ALA A 48 -3.17 25.83 -13.82
CA ALA A 48 -4.53 25.38 -14.16
C ALA A 48 -5.58 26.25 -13.49
N LEU A 49 -5.41 26.59 -12.21
CA LEU A 49 -6.30 27.52 -11.51
C LEU A 49 -6.27 28.91 -12.15
N ALA A 50 -5.07 29.44 -12.45
CA ALA A 50 -4.92 30.73 -13.13
C ALA A 50 -5.59 30.71 -14.52
N LEU A 51 -5.43 29.61 -15.27
CA LEU A 51 -6.07 29.45 -16.58
C LEU A 51 -7.60 29.46 -16.48
N VAL A 52 -8.16 28.76 -15.48
CA VAL A 52 -9.61 28.75 -15.20
C VAL A 52 -10.10 30.17 -14.82
N LEU A 53 -9.33 30.89 -14.00
CA LEU A 53 -9.65 32.26 -13.59
C LEU A 53 -9.53 33.25 -14.76
N LEU A 54 -8.48 33.11 -15.61
CA LEU A 54 -8.23 33.97 -16.78
C LEU A 54 -9.19 33.68 -17.94
N ALA A 55 -9.64 32.44 -18.09
CA ALA A 55 -10.63 32.04 -19.10
C ALA A 55 -12.07 32.53 -18.79
N GLY A 56 -12.23 33.41 -17.80
CA GLY A 56 -13.56 33.90 -17.40
C GLY A 56 -14.39 32.82 -16.70
N GLY A 57 -13.73 31.78 -16.17
CA GLY A 57 -14.36 30.80 -15.30
C GLY A 57 -15.03 31.53 -14.14
N PRO A 58 -16.25 31.11 -13.74
CA PRO A 58 -17.06 31.91 -12.85
C PRO A 58 -16.42 31.99 -11.46
N ILE A 59 -15.69 33.08 -11.19
CA ILE A 59 -15.21 33.41 -9.83
C ILE A 59 -16.43 33.35 -8.87
N GLY A 60 -17.62 33.72 -9.37
CA GLY A 60 -18.88 33.56 -8.67
C GLY A 60 -19.16 32.13 -8.20
N VAL A 61 -18.94 31.12 -9.04
CA VAL A 61 -19.16 29.71 -8.63
C VAL A 61 -18.25 29.30 -7.47
N LEU A 62 -16.99 29.77 -7.47
CA LEU A 62 -16.05 29.46 -6.39
C LEU A 62 -16.43 30.19 -5.10
N THR A 63 -16.80 31.48 -5.17
CA THR A 63 -17.27 32.25 -3.99
C THR A 63 -18.55 31.68 -3.42
N ASP A 64 -19.51 31.32 -4.28
CA ASP A 64 -20.77 30.71 -3.88
C ASP A 64 -20.55 29.32 -3.26
N ALA A 65 -19.65 28.50 -3.83
CA ALA A 65 -19.27 27.19 -3.27
C ALA A 65 -18.62 27.32 -1.89
N LEU A 66 -17.73 28.29 -1.69
CA LEU A 66 -17.12 28.57 -0.39
C LEU A 66 -18.14 29.09 0.61
N GLY A 67 -18.97 30.07 0.24
CA GLY A 67 -20.08 30.57 1.08
C GLY A 67 -21.02 29.45 1.51
N ARG A 68 -21.38 28.57 0.58
CA ARG A 68 -22.19 27.38 0.85
C ARG A 68 -21.49 26.39 1.78
N ALA A 69 -20.19 26.14 1.61
CA ALA A 69 -19.43 25.25 2.47
C ALA A 69 -19.39 25.73 3.93
N PHE A 70 -19.40 27.04 4.16
CA PHE A 70 -19.48 27.62 5.51
C PHE A 70 -20.90 27.59 6.13
N SER A 71 -21.93 27.41 5.32
CA SER A 71 -23.32 27.26 5.78
C SER A 71 -23.78 25.81 5.95
N ALA A 72 -22.83 24.84 5.88
CA ALA A 72 -23.10 23.42 5.98
C ALA A 72 -23.78 23.06 7.32
N ASP A 73 -24.79 22.18 7.28
CA ASP A 73 -25.43 21.66 8.49
C ASP A 73 -24.42 20.87 9.33
N PRO A 74 -24.10 21.34 10.57
CA PRO A 74 -23.09 20.70 11.41
C PRO A 74 -23.44 19.27 11.81
N ARG A 75 -24.70 18.86 11.79
CA ARG A 75 -25.13 17.49 12.08
C ARG A 75 -24.61 16.52 11.03
N TRP A 76 -24.74 16.90 9.76
CA TRP A 76 -24.23 16.09 8.65
C TRP A 76 -22.71 16.09 8.56
N ILE A 77 -22.08 17.19 8.94
CA ILE A 77 -20.60 17.22 9.08
C ILE A 77 -20.13 16.28 10.20
N ALA A 78 -20.86 16.18 11.31
CA ALA A 78 -20.58 15.19 12.34
C ALA A 78 -20.76 13.75 11.86
N VAL A 79 -21.82 13.49 11.06
CA VAL A 79 -22.00 12.18 10.41
C VAL A 79 -20.83 11.87 9.47
N ALA A 80 -20.38 12.84 8.68
CA ALA A 80 -19.21 12.71 7.82
C ALA A 80 -17.94 12.37 8.62
N ALA A 81 -17.71 13.04 9.74
CA ALA A 81 -16.57 12.79 10.62
C ALA A 81 -16.60 11.36 11.21
N VAL A 82 -17.77 10.91 11.67
CA VAL A 82 -17.93 9.53 12.17
C VAL A 82 -17.71 8.52 11.06
N ALA A 83 -18.25 8.75 9.86
CA ALA A 83 -18.03 7.89 8.70
C ALA A 83 -16.53 7.78 8.37
N GLU A 84 -15.78 8.90 8.38
CA GLU A 84 -14.34 8.89 8.14
C GLU A 84 -13.58 8.05 9.19
N LEU A 85 -13.93 8.16 10.47
CA LEU A 85 -13.32 7.35 11.53
C LEU A 85 -13.63 5.86 11.35
N LEU A 86 -14.87 5.51 10.97
CA LEU A 86 -15.27 4.12 10.68
C LEU A 86 -14.53 3.58 9.45
N SER A 87 -14.34 4.41 8.43
CA SER A 87 -13.52 4.08 7.26
C SER A 87 -12.11 3.66 7.68
N PHE A 88 -11.42 4.50 8.46
CA PHE A 88 -10.09 4.15 8.99
C PHE A 88 -10.09 2.90 9.87
N GLY A 89 -11.12 2.70 10.67
CA GLY A 89 -11.32 1.46 11.44
C GLY A 89 -11.33 0.22 10.55
N GLY A 90 -12.04 0.29 9.42
CA GLY A 90 -12.04 -0.76 8.39
C GLY A 90 -10.66 -1.00 7.79
N TYR A 91 -9.94 0.06 7.45
CA TYR A 91 -8.59 -0.01 6.89
C TYR A 91 -7.59 -0.68 7.85
N VAL A 92 -7.62 -0.30 9.12
CA VAL A 92 -6.80 -0.88 10.19
C VAL A 92 -7.14 -2.36 10.37
N ALA A 93 -8.43 -2.71 10.45
CA ALA A 93 -8.88 -4.10 10.64
C ALA A 93 -8.40 -5.02 9.52
N LEU A 94 -8.50 -4.56 8.27
CA LEU A 94 -8.03 -5.30 7.11
C LEU A 94 -6.50 -5.48 7.14
N PHE A 95 -5.75 -4.42 7.41
CA PHE A 95 -4.29 -4.51 7.49
C PHE A 95 -3.84 -5.44 8.62
N TRP A 96 -4.47 -5.32 9.79
CA TRP A 96 -4.20 -6.21 10.92
C TRP A 96 -4.49 -7.67 10.58
N LEU A 97 -5.57 -7.98 9.88
CA LEU A 97 -5.87 -9.34 9.43
C LEU A 97 -4.72 -9.95 8.63
N VAL A 98 -4.22 -9.21 7.63
CA VAL A 98 -3.17 -9.70 6.72
C VAL A 98 -1.81 -9.74 7.42
N GLY A 99 -1.48 -8.70 8.17
CA GLY A 99 -0.20 -8.53 8.83
C GLY A 99 0.01 -9.52 9.98
N HIS A 100 -0.95 -9.62 10.89
CA HIS A 100 -0.85 -10.48 12.08
C HIS A 100 -0.67 -11.97 11.76
N ARG A 101 -1.23 -12.42 10.65
CA ARG A 101 -1.02 -13.80 10.17
C ARG A 101 0.41 -14.07 9.67
N THR A 102 1.19 -13.02 9.45
CA THR A 102 2.56 -13.13 8.95
C THR A 102 3.58 -13.03 10.07
N THR A 103 3.37 -12.13 11.02
CA THR A 103 4.24 -11.94 12.19
C THR A 103 3.45 -11.36 13.37
N PRO A 104 3.69 -11.84 14.61
CA PRO A 104 3.06 -11.28 15.81
C PRO A 104 3.38 -9.81 16.04
N ARG A 105 4.52 -9.30 15.52
CA ARG A 105 4.90 -7.88 15.63
C ARG A 105 3.93 -6.95 14.90
N LEU A 106 3.17 -7.44 13.90
CA LEU A 106 2.08 -6.71 13.26
C LEU A 106 0.77 -6.89 14.04
N ASP A 107 0.78 -6.50 15.30
CA ASP A 107 -0.39 -6.44 16.18
C ASP A 107 -1.34 -5.29 15.76
N LEU A 108 -2.48 -5.15 16.44
CA LEU A 108 -3.46 -4.12 16.16
C LEU A 108 -2.85 -2.70 16.28
N ARG A 109 -2.00 -2.47 17.28
CA ARG A 109 -1.37 -1.17 17.50
C ARG A 109 -0.37 -0.83 16.41
N ALA A 110 0.51 -1.77 16.05
CA ALA A 110 1.43 -1.59 14.93
C ALA A 110 0.67 -1.40 13.62
N GLY A 111 -0.38 -2.19 13.39
CA GLY A 111 -1.27 -2.03 12.24
C GLY A 111 -1.90 -0.64 12.16
N THR A 112 -2.39 -0.10 13.28
CA THR A 112 -2.94 1.26 13.37
C THR A 112 -1.88 2.31 13.06
N GLU A 113 -0.69 2.21 13.67
CA GLU A 113 0.40 3.17 13.46
C GLU A 113 0.89 3.16 12.00
N ILE A 114 1.01 1.98 11.38
CA ILE A 114 1.45 1.83 9.99
C ILE A 114 0.40 2.36 9.02
N THR A 115 -0.87 2.01 9.22
CA THR A 115 -1.94 2.38 8.28
C THR A 115 -2.27 3.86 8.35
N LEU A 116 -2.41 4.43 9.55
CA LEU A 116 -2.65 5.87 9.71
C LEU A 116 -1.46 6.69 9.22
N GLY A 117 -0.23 6.27 9.55
CA GLY A 117 0.99 6.91 9.06
C GLY A 117 1.12 6.83 7.54
N GLY A 118 0.83 5.67 6.94
CA GLY A 118 0.81 5.46 5.50
C GLY A 118 -0.26 6.31 4.79
N ALA A 119 -1.45 6.40 5.37
CA ALA A 119 -2.53 7.22 4.84
C ALA A 119 -2.18 8.72 4.91
N ALA A 120 -1.58 9.19 6.02
CA ALA A 120 -1.09 10.56 6.12
C ALA A 120 -0.02 10.84 5.06
N ALA A 121 0.94 9.93 4.88
CA ALA A 121 1.97 10.07 3.84
C ALA A 121 1.36 10.13 2.43
N THR A 122 0.32 9.32 2.14
CA THR A 122 -0.39 9.34 0.86
C THR A 122 -1.13 10.64 0.61
N ARG A 123 -1.80 11.18 1.64
CA ARG A 123 -2.67 12.37 1.50
C ARG A 123 -1.91 13.68 1.56
N LEU A 124 -0.81 13.73 2.32
CA LEU A 124 0.01 14.94 2.51
C LEU A 124 1.14 15.08 1.48
N LEU A 125 1.61 13.97 0.90
CA LEU A 125 2.69 13.99 -0.09
C LEU A 125 2.13 13.77 -1.51
N PRO A 126 2.48 14.63 -2.48
CA PRO A 126 2.02 14.48 -3.88
C PRO A 126 2.85 13.40 -4.60
N THR A 127 2.72 12.15 -4.15
CA THR A 127 3.51 11.00 -4.63
C THR A 127 2.68 9.96 -5.40
N ALA A 128 1.47 10.31 -5.83
CA ALA A 128 0.54 9.37 -6.48
C ALA A 128 0.30 8.07 -5.66
N GLY A 129 0.18 8.21 -4.33
CA GLY A 129 -0.02 7.06 -3.43
C GLY A 129 1.27 6.28 -3.09
N ALA A 130 2.35 6.47 -3.85
CA ALA A 130 3.59 5.72 -3.65
C ALA A 130 4.25 5.97 -2.29
N GLY A 131 4.10 7.18 -1.73
CA GLY A 131 4.67 7.53 -0.42
C GLY A 131 4.12 6.68 0.72
N GLY A 132 2.80 6.49 0.76
CA GLY A 132 2.15 5.65 1.76
C GLY A 132 2.50 4.17 1.59
N ALA A 133 2.50 3.66 0.35
CA ALA A 133 2.89 2.29 0.07
C ALA A 133 4.36 2.01 0.44
N ALA A 134 5.26 2.94 0.13
CA ALA A 134 6.67 2.84 0.49
C ALA A 134 6.89 2.87 2.01
N LEU A 135 6.20 3.76 2.74
CA LEU A 135 6.24 3.80 4.19
C LEU A 135 5.72 2.49 4.80
N THR A 136 4.59 2.00 4.30
CA THR A 136 4.00 0.74 4.77
C THR A 136 4.95 -0.43 4.53
N LEU A 137 5.53 -0.55 3.32
CA LEU A 137 6.49 -1.59 3.00
C LEU A 137 7.72 -1.51 3.91
N TRP A 138 8.29 -0.31 4.08
CA TRP A 138 9.43 -0.09 4.97
C TRP A 138 9.10 -0.51 6.41
N ALA A 139 7.95 -0.11 6.95
CA ALA A 139 7.54 -0.48 8.30
C ALA A 139 7.37 -2.00 8.47
N ILE A 140 6.81 -2.67 7.46
CA ILE A 140 6.69 -4.14 7.46
C ILE A 140 8.09 -4.80 7.48
N THR A 141 9.06 -4.29 6.71
CA THR A 141 10.42 -4.86 6.72
C THR A 141 11.10 -4.72 8.08
N LYS A 142 10.79 -3.67 8.84
CA LYS A 142 11.32 -3.46 10.20
C LYS A 142 10.77 -4.44 11.25
N THR A 143 9.79 -5.27 10.90
CA THR A 143 9.36 -6.37 11.77
C THR A 143 10.26 -7.60 11.72
N GLY A 144 11.35 -7.57 10.96
CA GLY A 144 12.30 -8.68 10.82
C GLY A 144 11.96 -9.70 9.72
N ILE A 145 10.86 -9.48 8.96
CA ILE A 145 10.54 -10.36 7.83
C ILE A 145 11.25 -9.88 6.55
N GLY A 146 11.71 -10.84 5.74
CA GLY A 146 12.45 -10.54 4.51
C GLY A 146 11.64 -9.72 3.50
N ALA A 147 12.33 -8.96 2.64
CA ALA A 147 11.72 -8.01 1.69
C ALA A 147 10.68 -8.65 0.75
N LYS A 148 10.93 -9.87 0.24
CA LYS A 148 9.97 -10.60 -0.62
C LYS A 148 8.65 -10.86 0.12
N ARG A 149 8.73 -11.31 1.39
CA ARG A 149 7.56 -11.59 2.22
C ARG A 149 6.84 -10.31 2.62
N SER A 150 7.56 -9.23 2.94
CA SER A 150 7.00 -7.91 3.20
C SER A 150 6.22 -7.36 2.01
N GLY A 151 6.78 -7.47 0.80
CA GLY A 151 6.11 -7.10 -0.45
C GLY A 151 4.84 -7.93 -0.69
N ARG A 152 4.86 -9.23 -0.40
CA ARG A 152 3.70 -10.11 -0.51
C ARG A 152 2.58 -9.69 0.45
N VAL A 153 2.90 -9.37 1.72
CA VAL A 153 1.93 -8.85 2.70
C VAL A 153 1.27 -7.57 2.19
N LEU A 154 2.07 -6.60 1.76
CA LEU A 154 1.55 -5.33 1.23
C LEU A 154 0.66 -5.56 0.00
N LEU A 155 1.12 -6.35 -0.97
CA LEU A 155 0.35 -6.61 -2.19
C LEU A 155 -0.93 -7.41 -1.92
N THR A 156 -0.93 -8.35 -0.97
CA THR A 156 -2.15 -9.07 -0.56
C THR A 156 -3.16 -8.11 0.07
N PHE A 157 -2.71 -7.22 0.97
CA PHE A 157 -3.55 -6.18 1.55
C PHE A 157 -4.12 -5.24 0.46
N LEU A 158 -3.28 -4.76 -0.46
CA LEU A 158 -3.72 -3.90 -1.56
C LEU A 158 -4.67 -4.63 -2.53
N SER A 159 -4.46 -5.93 -2.77
CA SER A 159 -5.35 -6.73 -3.63
C SER A 159 -6.76 -6.83 -3.05
N LEU A 160 -6.89 -7.04 -1.73
CA LEU A 160 -8.17 -7.03 -1.04
C LEU A 160 -8.82 -5.64 -1.10
N LEU A 161 -8.05 -4.60 -0.83
CA LEU A 161 -8.54 -3.22 -0.81
C LEU A 161 -9.00 -2.74 -2.19
N TYR A 162 -8.13 -2.87 -3.21
CA TYR A 162 -8.44 -2.43 -4.58
C TYR A 162 -9.35 -3.40 -5.33
N GLY A 163 -9.47 -4.65 -4.91
CA GLY A 163 -10.50 -5.55 -5.40
C GLY A 163 -11.91 -5.00 -5.13
N VAL A 164 -12.16 -4.49 -3.92
CA VAL A 164 -13.43 -3.83 -3.57
C VAL A 164 -13.60 -2.51 -4.32
N PHE A 165 -12.52 -1.73 -4.51
CA PHE A 165 -12.55 -0.52 -5.32
C PHE A 165 -13.00 -0.77 -6.77
N LEU A 166 -12.40 -1.76 -7.44
CA LEU A 166 -12.78 -2.14 -8.79
C LEU A 166 -14.23 -2.65 -8.84
N LEU A 167 -14.64 -3.42 -7.84
CA LEU A 167 -16.02 -3.86 -7.71
C LEU A 167 -16.98 -2.66 -7.54
N GLY A 168 -16.59 -1.66 -6.77
CA GLY A 168 -17.35 -0.43 -6.60
C GLY A 168 -17.56 0.32 -7.91
N ILE A 169 -16.51 0.47 -8.74
CA ILE A 169 -16.62 1.04 -10.10
C ILE A 169 -17.54 0.18 -10.97
N ALA A 170 -17.33 -1.15 -10.96
CA ALA A 170 -18.10 -2.07 -11.79
C ALA A 170 -19.59 -2.01 -11.45
N LEU A 171 -19.95 -2.08 -10.17
CA LEU A 171 -21.33 -2.08 -9.72
C LEU A 171 -22.03 -0.72 -9.91
N SER A 172 -21.38 0.39 -9.54
CA SER A 172 -21.96 1.72 -9.72
C SER A 172 -22.10 2.10 -11.19
N GLY A 173 -21.10 1.76 -12.03
CA GLY A 173 -21.17 1.96 -13.47
C GLY A 173 -22.25 1.10 -14.13
N ALA A 174 -22.40 -0.16 -13.73
CA ALA A 174 -23.47 -1.04 -14.21
C ALA A 174 -24.85 -0.53 -13.77
N ALA A 175 -25.00 -0.08 -12.53
CA ALA A 175 -26.25 0.49 -12.03
C ALA A 175 -26.69 1.69 -12.87
N ILE A 176 -25.77 2.59 -13.21
CA ILE A 176 -26.06 3.74 -14.09
C ILE A 176 -26.42 3.26 -15.50
N ALA A 177 -25.66 2.30 -16.07
CA ALA A 177 -25.92 1.76 -17.40
C ALA A 177 -27.30 1.09 -17.50
N LEU A 178 -27.82 0.54 -16.40
CA LEU A 178 -29.15 -0.04 -16.26
C LEU A 178 -30.26 0.98 -15.93
N GLY A 179 -29.94 2.28 -15.90
CA GLY A 179 -30.92 3.35 -15.68
C GLY A 179 -31.17 3.75 -14.23
N LEU A 180 -30.45 3.18 -13.26
CA LEU A 180 -30.60 3.52 -11.83
C LEU A 180 -29.96 4.88 -11.45
N GLY A 181 -29.39 5.60 -12.41
CA GLY A 181 -28.76 6.92 -12.21
C GLY A 181 -29.66 8.12 -12.49
N GLY A 182 -30.92 7.92 -12.88
CA GLY A 182 -31.89 9.01 -13.12
C GLY A 182 -31.68 9.81 -14.40
N GLY A 183 -30.70 9.49 -15.26
CA GLY A 183 -30.49 10.17 -16.55
C GLY A 183 -29.74 9.29 -17.56
N VAL A 184 -30.13 9.39 -18.81
CA VAL A 184 -29.56 8.56 -19.90
C VAL A 184 -28.30 9.14 -20.57
N GLY A 185 -27.93 10.39 -20.24
CA GLY A 185 -26.92 11.13 -21.04
C GLY A 185 -25.51 10.57 -21.05
N HIS A 186 -25.09 9.80 -20.04
CA HIS A 186 -23.71 9.31 -19.90
C HIS A 186 -23.60 7.81 -19.54
N ALA A 187 -24.68 7.06 -19.77
CA ALA A 187 -24.73 5.62 -19.54
C ALA A 187 -23.58 4.88 -20.25
N GLY A 188 -23.18 5.34 -21.44
CA GLY A 188 -22.06 4.76 -22.20
C GLY A 188 -20.71 4.85 -21.47
N ILE A 189 -20.40 6.00 -20.87
CA ILE A 189 -19.15 6.18 -20.09
C ILE A 189 -19.14 5.27 -18.86
N ALA A 190 -20.27 5.21 -18.14
CA ALA A 190 -20.43 4.35 -16.98
C ALA A 190 -20.31 2.85 -17.35
N ALA A 191 -20.92 2.45 -18.48
CA ALA A 191 -20.79 1.09 -19.00
C ALA A 191 -19.34 0.73 -19.36
N VAL A 192 -18.63 1.62 -20.04
CA VAL A 192 -17.21 1.41 -20.40
C VAL A 192 -16.34 1.28 -19.13
N ALA A 193 -16.54 2.15 -18.14
CA ALA A 193 -15.81 2.07 -16.86
C ALA A 193 -16.12 0.78 -16.10
N SER A 194 -17.38 0.34 -16.09
CA SER A 194 -17.82 -0.93 -15.49
C SER A 194 -17.15 -2.13 -16.17
N LEU A 195 -17.14 -2.16 -17.50
CA LEU A 195 -16.48 -3.21 -18.28
C LEU A 195 -14.96 -3.23 -18.06
N ALA A 196 -14.32 -2.06 -18.02
CA ALA A 196 -12.89 -1.94 -17.76
C ALA A 196 -12.54 -2.47 -16.37
N ALA A 197 -13.32 -2.13 -15.34
CA ALA A 197 -13.13 -2.62 -13.99
C ALA A 197 -13.35 -4.15 -13.90
N GLY A 198 -14.40 -4.66 -14.52
CA GLY A 198 -14.66 -6.10 -14.63
C GLY A 198 -13.52 -6.86 -15.34
N THR A 199 -13.00 -6.29 -16.42
CA THR A 199 -11.84 -6.83 -17.16
C THR A 199 -10.58 -6.85 -16.28
N ALA A 200 -10.34 -5.79 -15.51
CA ALA A 200 -9.21 -5.72 -14.57
C ALA A 200 -9.31 -6.80 -13.47
N ILE A 201 -10.52 -7.02 -12.92
CA ILE A 201 -10.77 -8.10 -11.96
C ILE A 201 -10.51 -9.45 -12.60
N ALA A 202 -11.04 -9.71 -13.80
CA ALA A 202 -10.84 -10.98 -14.53
C ALA A 202 -9.35 -11.21 -14.82
N ALA A 203 -8.62 -10.19 -15.25
CA ALA A 203 -7.18 -10.27 -15.48
C ALA A 203 -6.40 -10.61 -14.18
N ALA A 204 -6.77 -10.00 -13.05
CA ALA A 204 -6.16 -10.32 -11.75
C ALA A 204 -6.42 -11.78 -11.35
N LEU A 205 -7.63 -12.29 -11.56
CA LEU A 205 -7.99 -13.69 -11.28
C LEU A 205 -7.22 -14.66 -12.18
N VAL A 206 -7.09 -14.36 -13.48
CA VAL A 206 -6.27 -15.16 -14.41
C VAL A 206 -4.81 -15.14 -14.01
N LEU A 207 -4.28 -13.98 -13.60
CA LEU A 207 -2.92 -13.86 -13.09
C LEU A 207 -2.71 -14.71 -11.84
N ALA A 208 -3.66 -14.70 -10.92
CA ALA A 208 -3.63 -15.52 -9.72
C ALA A 208 -3.66 -17.03 -10.04
N ALA A 209 -4.50 -17.44 -11.00
CA ALA A 209 -4.61 -18.85 -11.41
C ALA A 209 -3.31 -19.37 -12.06
N ARG A 210 -2.58 -18.50 -12.78
CA ARG A 210 -1.34 -18.85 -13.50
C ARG A 210 -0.06 -18.51 -12.73
N ALA A 211 -0.17 -17.96 -11.52
CA ALA A 211 1.01 -17.53 -10.77
C ALA A 211 1.85 -18.73 -10.33
N ASP A 212 3.15 -18.67 -10.58
CA ASP A 212 4.15 -19.59 -10.09
C ASP A 212 5.09 -18.85 -9.14
N GLU A 213 5.30 -19.39 -7.94
CA GLU A 213 6.16 -18.76 -6.91
C GLU A 213 7.64 -18.83 -7.29
N ASP A 214 8.02 -19.84 -8.07
CA ASP A 214 9.39 -20.10 -8.48
C ASP A 214 9.68 -19.62 -9.91
N ALA A 215 8.77 -18.84 -10.49
CA ALA A 215 8.96 -18.32 -11.85
C ALA A 215 10.30 -17.57 -11.96
N GLY A 216 11.22 -18.18 -12.69
CA GLY A 216 12.48 -17.56 -13.10
C GLY A 216 12.21 -16.43 -14.10
N GLY A 217 13.16 -15.53 -14.27
CA GLY A 217 13.05 -14.49 -15.28
C GLY A 217 13.41 -13.09 -14.82
N GLY A 218 13.16 -12.11 -15.69
CA GLY A 218 13.47 -10.70 -15.45
C GLY A 218 12.59 -10.05 -14.38
N ARG A 219 12.87 -8.78 -14.07
CA ARG A 219 12.15 -8.02 -13.04
C ARG A 219 10.63 -8.01 -13.24
N ILE A 220 10.17 -7.89 -14.50
CA ILE A 220 8.74 -7.86 -14.84
C ILE A 220 8.07 -9.21 -14.56
N ALA A 221 8.71 -10.32 -14.94
CA ALA A 221 8.19 -11.67 -14.69
C ALA A 221 8.05 -11.94 -13.18
N ARG A 222 9.07 -11.59 -12.40
CA ARG A 222 9.05 -11.70 -10.93
C ARG A 222 7.97 -10.81 -10.29
N GLY A 223 7.77 -9.59 -10.82
CA GLY A 223 6.70 -8.69 -10.36
C GLY A 223 5.31 -9.27 -10.62
N LYS A 224 5.07 -9.81 -11.82
CA LYS A 224 3.81 -10.48 -12.18
C LYS A 224 3.55 -11.72 -11.31
N ALA A 225 4.57 -12.54 -11.08
CA ALA A 225 4.48 -13.71 -10.23
C ALA A 225 4.11 -13.32 -8.78
N LEU A 226 4.80 -12.33 -8.21
CA LEU A 226 4.52 -11.83 -6.87
C LEU A 226 3.10 -11.27 -6.75
N LEU A 227 2.64 -10.50 -7.74
CA LEU A 227 1.27 -9.98 -7.76
C LEU A 227 0.25 -11.11 -7.85
N GLY A 228 0.44 -12.08 -8.74
CA GLY A 228 -0.48 -13.21 -8.90
C GLY A 228 -0.59 -14.07 -7.63
N VAL A 229 0.55 -14.34 -6.97
CA VAL A 229 0.57 -15.04 -5.68
C VAL A 229 -0.15 -14.23 -4.60
N SER A 230 0.04 -12.91 -4.57
CA SER A 230 -0.62 -12.04 -3.59
C SER A 230 -2.14 -11.98 -3.79
N VAL A 231 -2.61 -11.98 -5.04
CA VAL A 231 -4.05 -12.09 -5.35
C VAL A 231 -4.59 -13.47 -4.94
N ARG A 232 -3.82 -14.55 -5.14
CA ARG A 232 -4.20 -15.90 -4.68
C ARG A 232 -4.32 -15.95 -3.17
N ASP A 233 -3.41 -15.31 -2.43
CA ASP A 233 -3.50 -15.18 -0.97
C ASP A 233 -4.75 -14.41 -0.55
N ALA A 234 -5.05 -13.31 -1.23
CA ALA A 234 -6.26 -12.53 -1.00
C ALA A 234 -7.53 -13.38 -1.17
N LEU A 235 -7.62 -14.18 -2.24
CA LEU A 235 -8.70 -15.14 -2.43
C LEU A 235 -8.75 -16.21 -1.32
N GLY A 236 -7.59 -16.64 -0.82
CA GLY A 236 -7.48 -17.54 0.32
C GLY A 236 -8.04 -16.93 1.60
N PHE A 237 -7.85 -15.64 1.83
CA PHE A 237 -8.49 -14.91 2.93
C PHE A 237 -10.01 -14.86 2.77
N LEU A 238 -10.52 -14.56 1.59
CA LEU A 238 -11.95 -14.51 1.30
C LEU A 238 -12.63 -15.86 1.56
N ARG A 239 -12.01 -16.97 1.16
CA ARG A 239 -12.54 -18.33 1.39
C ARG A 239 -12.63 -18.71 2.88
N ARG A 240 -11.80 -18.11 3.74
CA ARG A 240 -11.81 -18.35 5.18
C ARG A 240 -12.89 -17.58 5.93
N GLY A 241 -13.49 -16.57 5.34
CA GLY A 241 -14.64 -15.84 5.87
C GLY A 241 -14.38 -15.06 7.16
N ASP A 242 -13.16 -14.52 7.35
CA ASP A 242 -12.84 -13.71 8.54
C ASP A 242 -13.59 -12.37 8.50
N ALA A 243 -14.28 -12.02 9.59
CA ALA A 243 -15.10 -10.80 9.66
C ALA A 243 -14.27 -9.51 9.42
N ARG A 244 -12.96 -9.52 9.70
CA ARG A 244 -12.06 -8.38 9.41
C ARG A 244 -11.89 -8.10 7.93
N LEU A 245 -12.29 -9.02 7.05
CA LEU A 245 -12.37 -8.77 5.60
C LEU A 245 -13.39 -7.69 5.24
N LEU A 246 -14.44 -7.51 6.08
CA LEU A 246 -15.38 -6.41 5.96
C LEU A 246 -14.69 -5.03 6.10
N GLY A 247 -13.46 -5.01 6.56
CA GLY A 247 -12.64 -3.80 6.59
C GLY A 247 -12.39 -3.19 5.21
N ALA A 248 -12.29 -3.98 4.14
CA ALA A 248 -12.13 -3.47 2.78
C ALA A 248 -13.39 -2.74 2.27
N PRO A 249 -14.58 -3.36 2.26
CA PRO A 249 -15.80 -2.62 1.92
C PRO A 249 -16.14 -1.50 2.90
N ALA A 250 -15.84 -1.65 4.20
CA ALA A 250 -16.04 -0.59 5.18
C ALA A 250 -15.20 0.65 4.85
N TRP A 251 -13.92 0.48 4.51
CA TRP A 251 -13.06 1.58 4.08
C TRP A 251 -13.70 2.39 2.95
N TRP A 252 -14.07 1.74 1.86
CA TRP A 252 -14.61 2.42 0.68
C TRP A 252 -16.04 2.95 0.88
N ALA A 253 -16.89 2.17 1.55
CA ALA A 253 -18.27 2.56 1.76
C ALA A 253 -18.40 3.74 2.73
N PHE A 254 -17.66 3.74 3.84
CA PHE A 254 -17.70 4.84 4.78
C PHE A 254 -16.99 6.09 4.26
N ASP A 255 -15.90 5.97 3.49
CA ASP A 255 -15.28 7.14 2.84
C ASP A 255 -16.22 7.72 1.75
N ALA A 256 -16.96 6.89 0.99
CA ALA A 256 -18.03 7.35 0.11
C ALA A 256 -19.21 7.98 0.89
N ALA A 257 -19.51 7.45 2.08
CA ALA A 257 -20.54 8.03 2.95
C ALA A 257 -20.16 9.41 3.49
N VAL A 258 -18.85 9.72 3.61
CA VAL A 258 -18.40 11.10 3.89
C VAL A 258 -18.88 12.04 2.78
N LEU A 259 -18.69 11.68 1.52
CA LEU A 259 -19.17 12.49 0.38
C LEU A 259 -20.71 12.58 0.38
N TRP A 260 -21.39 11.48 0.65
CA TRP A 260 -22.86 11.46 0.76
C TRP A 260 -23.37 12.39 1.88
N ALA A 261 -22.73 12.37 3.05
CA ALA A 261 -23.09 13.21 4.17
C ALA A 261 -22.82 14.71 3.88
N THR A 262 -21.73 15.02 3.16
CA THR A 262 -21.46 16.42 2.78
C THR A 262 -22.45 16.95 1.75
N PHE A 263 -23.00 16.11 0.88
CA PHE A 263 -24.12 16.52 0.03
C PHE A 263 -25.36 16.88 0.87
N HIS A 264 -25.72 16.03 1.84
CA HIS A 264 -26.85 16.33 2.74
C HIS A 264 -26.63 17.58 3.62
N ALA A 265 -25.35 17.87 3.94
CA ALA A 265 -25.03 19.09 4.68
C ALA A 265 -25.25 20.37 3.89
N LEU A 266 -25.24 20.27 2.55
CA LEU A 266 -25.23 21.44 1.64
C LEU A 266 -26.38 21.49 0.66
N GLY A 267 -27.15 20.41 0.53
CA GLY A 267 -28.29 20.32 -0.37
C GLY A 267 -28.80 18.89 -0.52
N GLU A 268 -29.36 18.56 -1.67
CA GLU A 268 -29.85 17.22 -1.96
C GLU A 268 -28.79 16.40 -2.70
N PRO A 269 -28.48 15.17 -2.23
CA PRO A 269 -27.52 14.31 -2.91
C PRO A 269 -28.09 13.81 -4.25
N PRO A 270 -27.24 13.60 -5.26
CA PRO A 270 -27.65 12.93 -6.48
C PRO A 270 -28.00 11.46 -6.20
N ALA A 271 -28.58 10.77 -7.21
CA ALA A 271 -28.82 9.34 -7.10
C ALA A 271 -27.59 8.58 -6.60
N LEU A 272 -27.78 7.63 -5.69
CA LEU A 272 -26.69 6.91 -5.02
C LEU A 272 -25.71 6.27 -6.00
N ALA A 273 -26.20 5.77 -7.14
CA ALA A 273 -25.33 5.18 -8.18
C ALA A 273 -24.40 6.24 -8.78
N VAL A 274 -24.88 7.46 -9.03
CA VAL A 274 -24.09 8.59 -9.56
C VAL A 274 -23.07 9.04 -8.52
N LEU A 275 -23.47 9.18 -7.26
CA LEU A 275 -22.59 9.55 -6.18
C LEU A 275 -21.47 8.53 -5.98
N ALA A 276 -21.82 7.25 -5.92
CA ALA A 276 -20.83 6.16 -5.79
C ALA A 276 -19.88 6.13 -7.00
N PHE A 277 -20.41 6.26 -8.21
CA PHE A 277 -19.59 6.29 -9.41
C PHE A 277 -18.65 7.49 -9.42
N ALA A 278 -19.13 8.69 -9.10
CA ALA A 278 -18.31 9.90 -9.02
C ALA A 278 -17.21 9.78 -7.94
N TYR A 279 -17.55 9.19 -6.80
CA TYR A 279 -16.59 8.89 -5.75
C TYR A 279 -15.46 7.96 -6.26
N PHE A 280 -15.79 6.79 -6.79
CA PHE A 280 -14.80 5.83 -7.27
C PHE A 280 -14.01 6.36 -8.47
N ALA A 281 -14.66 7.01 -9.44
CA ALA A 281 -14.00 7.64 -10.58
C ALA A 281 -13.03 8.73 -10.14
N GLY A 282 -13.42 9.55 -9.16
CA GLY A 282 -12.55 10.56 -8.58
C GLY A 282 -11.33 9.97 -7.88
N GLN A 283 -11.48 8.85 -7.17
CA GLN A 283 -10.37 8.18 -6.49
C GLN A 283 -9.28 7.67 -7.44
N ILE A 284 -9.59 7.45 -8.73
CA ILE A 284 -8.57 7.17 -9.76
C ILE A 284 -7.53 8.31 -9.83
N GLY A 285 -7.95 9.53 -9.51
CA GLY A 285 -7.06 10.69 -9.42
C GLY A 285 -5.91 10.53 -8.43
N ASN A 286 -6.00 9.62 -7.45
CA ASN A 286 -4.88 9.28 -6.56
C ASN A 286 -3.68 8.65 -7.29
N THR A 287 -3.87 8.14 -8.50
CA THR A 287 -2.78 7.60 -9.33
C THR A 287 -2.04 8.70 -10.10
N ILE A 288 -2.58 9.91 -10.11
CA ILE A 288 -2.04 11.06 -10.84
C ILE A 288 -1.34 11.97 -9.83
N PRO A 289 -0.04 12.27 -9.97
CA PRO A 289 0.70 13.10 -9.02
C PRO A 289 0.41 14.60 -9.24
N VAL A 290 -0.87 14.95 -9.35
CA VAL A 290 -1.34 16.34 -9.50
C VAL A 290 -2.26 16.68 -8.34
N PRO A 291 -1.95 17.74 -7.57
CA PRO A 291 -2.84 18.22 -6.53
C PRO A 291 -4.23 18.52 -7.11
N GLY A 292 -5.27 18.06 -6.42
CA GLY A 292 -6.65 18.26 -6.86
C GLY A 292 -7.17 17.24 -7.89
N ALA A 293 -6.36 16.29 -8.39
CA ALA A 293 -6.82 15.30 -9.38
C ALA A 293 -8.04 14.50 -8.88
N VAL A 294 -8.06 14.10 -7.60
CA VAL A 294 -9.22 13.42 -6.97
C VAL A 294 -10.44 14.32 -6.97
N SER A 295 -10.30 15.57 -6.47
CA SER A 295 -11.42 16.52 -6.42
C SER A 295 -11.93 16.88 -7.80
N GLY A 296 -11.02 17.11 -8.76
CA GLY A 296 -11.38 17.39 -10.15
C GLY A 296 -12.10 16.21 -10.81
N GLY A 297 -11.65 14.99 -10.55
CA GLY A 297 -12.30 13.77 -11.04
C GLY A 297 -13.72 13.61 -10.47
N MET A 298 -13.91 13.82 -9.16
CA MET A 298 -15.23 13.77 -8.52
C MET A 298 -16.15 14.86 -9.08
N VAL A 299 -15.71 16.13 -9.06
CA VAL A 299 -16.50 17.25 -9.56
C VAL A 299 -16.83 17.06 -11.04
N GLY A 300 -15.83 16.73 -11.88
CA GLY A 300 -16.05 16.51 -13.31
C GLY A 300 -17.07 15.41 -13.59
N THR A 301 -17.02 14.31 -12.83
CA THR A 301 -18.02 13.25 -12.94
C THR A 301 -19.41 13.71 -12.51
N LEU A 302 -19.53 14.41 -11.37
CA LEU A 302 -20.81 14.93 -10.89
C LEU A 302 -21.44 15.92 -11.89
N LEU A 303 -20.65 16.81 -12.48
CA LEU A 303 -21.09 17.74 -13.53
C LEU A 303 -21.55 17.00 -14.79
N ALA A 304 -20.82 15.95 -15.18
CA ALA A 304 -21.21 15.12 -16.33
C ALA A 304 -22.59 14.45 -16.11
N PHE A 305 -22.96 14.16 -14.88
CA PHE A 305 -24.27 13.61 -14.53
C PHE A 305 -25.31 14.68 -14.12
N GLY A 306 -25.06 15.96 -14.44
CA GLY A 306 -26.03 17.03 -14.29
C GLY A 306 -26.18 17.61 -12.89
N VAL A 307 -25.26 17.31 -11.97
CA VAL A 307 -25.24 17.94 -10.64
C VAL A 307 -24.84 19.40 -10.79
N ALA A 308 -25.54 20.30 -10.09
CA ALA A 308 -25.29 21.74 -10.15
C ALA A 308 -23.82 22.04 -9.73
N PRO A 309 -23.11 22.92 -10.47
CA PRO A 309 -21.66 23.14 -10.28
C PRO A 309 -21.31 23.62 -8.88
N ASP A 310 -22.07 24.52 -8.31
CA ASP A 310 -21.89 25.07 -6.96
C ASP A 310 -22.08 24.00 -5.87
N LEU A 311 -23.09 23.13 -6.02
CA LEU A 311 -23.33 22.02 -5.10
C LEU A 311 -22.26 20.93 -5.22
N ALA A 312 -21.89 20.54 -6.45
CA ALA A 312 -20.84 19.56 -6.68
C ALA A 312 -19.50 20.02 -6.09
N LEU A 313 -19.11 21.27 -6.37
CA LEU A 313 -17.85 21.83 -5.89
C LEU A 313 -17.83 21.98 -4.36
N SER A 314 -18.88 22.56 -3.76
CA SER A 314 -18.97 22.75 -2.30
C SER A 314 -18.98 21.42 -1.55
N SER A 315 -19.72 20.41 -2.04
CA SER A 315 -19.80 19.08 -1.40
C SER A 315 -18.45 18.35 -1.48
N VAL A 316 -17.76 18.40 -2.63
CA VAL A 316 -16.44 17.79 -2.78
C VAL A 316 -15.38 18.53 -1.95
N LEU A 317 -15.44 19.87 -1.83
CA LEU A 317 -14.55 20.62 -0.95
C LEU A 317 -14.77 20.27 0.53
N ALA A 318 -16.02 20.18 0.97
CA ALA A 318 -16.38 19.77 2.33
C ALA A 318 -15.92 18.31 2.60
N TYR A 319 -16.15 17.39 1.66
CA TYR A 319 -15.63 16.03 1.72
C TYR A 319 -14.11 16.04 1.90
N ARG A 320 -13.37 16.78 1.09
CA ARG A 320 -11.90 16.87 1.18
C ARG A 320 -11.44 17.49 2.49
N ALA A 321 -12.17 18.45 3.01
CA ALA A 321 -11.87 19.04 4.32
C ALA A 321 -11.94 17.95 5.41
N VAL A 322 -13.03 17.17 5.47
CA VAL A 322 -13.16 16.08 6.45
C VAL A 322 -12.11 14.98 6.19
N ALA A 323 -12.02 14.48 4.97
CA ALA A 323 -11.19 13.34 4.61
C ALA A 323 -9.67 13.60 4.71
N ILE A 324 -9.21 14.85 4.71
CA ILE A 324 -7.79 15.19 4.86
C ILE A 324 -7.50 15.66 6.29
N TRP A 325 -8.26 16.65 6.77
CA TRP A 325 -7.89 17.33 8.01
C TRP A 325 -8.24 16.55 9.27
N LEU A 326 -9.26 15.69 9.24
CA LEU A 326 -9.60 14.84 10.38
C LEU A 326 -8.53 13.77 10.64
N PRO A 327 -8.08 12.98 9.65
CA PRO A 327 -7.06 11.95 9.87
C PRO A 327 -5.62 12.49 9.90
N ALA A 328 -5.34 13.70 9.40
CA ALA A 328 -3.98 14.23 9.34
C ALA A 328 -3.26 14.29 10.70
N PRO A 329 -3.85 14.85 11.78
CA PRO A 329 -3.20 14.86 13.08
C PRO A 329 -3.04 13.46 13.68
N LEU A 330 -4.02 12.57 13.45
CA LEU A 330 -3.94 11.17 13.89
C LEU A 330 -2.80 10.43 13.16
N GLY A 331 -2.65 10.66 11.87
CA GLY A 331 -1.57 10.08 11.07
C GLY A 331 -0.19 10.60 11.45
N LEU A 332 -0.05 11.88 11.76
CA LEU A 332 1.21 12.45 12.25
C LEU A 332 1.58 11.87 13.64
N ALA A 333 0.61 11.75 14.54
CA ALA A 333 0.82 11.10 15.84
C ALA A 333 1.21 9.62 15.66
N ALA A 334 0.56 8.92 14.74
CA ALA A 334 0.86 7.53 14.39
C ALA A 334 2.27 7.36 13.84
N LEU A 335 2.77 8.29 13.01
CA LEU A 335 4.16 8.28 12.53
C LEU A 335 5.17 8.43 13.66
N GLY A 336 4.89 9.31 14.63
CA GLY A 336 5.71 9.46 15.83
C GLY A 336 5.73 8.19 16.70
N ALA A 337 4.57 7.56 16.88
CA ALA A 337 4.44 6.30 17.62
C ALA A 337 5.16 5.15 16.89
N LEU A 338 4.99 5.04 15.57
CA LEU A 338 5.65 4.04 14.72
C LEU A 338 7.19 4.16 14.81
N LYS A 339 7.72 5.38 14.75
CA LYS A 339 9.17 5.61 14.89
C LYS A 339 9.69 5.06 16.22
N ARG A 340 8.99 5.34 17.33
CA ARG A 340 9.36 4.82 18.67
C ARG A 340 9.25 3.30 18.75
N ARG A 341 8.24 2.72 18.13
CA ARG A 341 8.04 1.26 18.08
C ARG A 341 9.17 0.57 17.32
N ILE A 342 9.55 1.09 16.15
CA ILE A 342 10.63 0.53 15.35
C ILE A 342 11.97 0.62 16.09
N ALA A 343 12.22 1.72 16.81
CA ALA A 343 13.42 1.82 17.64
C ALA A 343 13.47 0.74 18.72
N ARG A 344 12.33 0.43 19.37
CA ARG A 344 12.24 -0.69 20.33
C ARG A 344 12.48 -2.05 19.68
N TRP A 345 11.89 -2.33 18.53
CA TRP A 345 12.15 -3.58 17.80
C TRP A 345 13.63 -3.75 17.46
N SER A 346 14.30 -2.66 17.07
CA SER A 346 15.73 -2.70 16.75
C SER A 346 16.60 -2.96 17.99
N SER A 347 16.23 -2.43 19.18
CA SER A 347 16.95 -2.73 20.44
C SER A 347 16.72 -4.18 20.89
N GLU A 348 15.47 -4.68 20.81
CA GLU A 348 15.14 -6.08 21.10
C GLU A 348 15.91 -7.06 20.20
N ASP A 349 16.04 -6.75 18.91
CA ASP A 349 16.80 -7.58 17.96
C ASP A 349 18.30 -7.56 18.25
N ALA A 350 18.84 -6.41 18.66
CA ALA A 350 20.26 -6.28 19.06
C ALA A 350 20.55 -7.07 20.34
N GLU A 351 19.71 -6.95 21.36
CA GLU A 351 19.82 -7.70 22.61
C GLU A 351 19.73 -9.23 22.38
N ALA A 352 18.80 -9.65 21.50
CA ALA A 352 18.66 -11.05 21.13
C ALA A 352 19.90 -11.58 20.38
N ALA A 353 20.49 -10.78 19.51
CA ALA A 353 21.73 -11.15 18.79
C ALA A 353 22.91 -11.28 19.77
N GLU A 354 23.07 -10.35 20.71
CA GLU A 354 24.11 -10.39 21.74
C GLU A 354 23.96 -11.63 22.64
N LEU A 355 22.72 -11.97 23.02
CA LEU A 355 22.44 -13.18 23.81
C LEU A 355 22.79 -14.46 23.05
N VAL A 356 22.47 -14.53 21.76
CA VAL A 356 22.84 -15.67 20.90
C VAL A 356 24.34 -15.80 20.81
N ASP A 357 25.06 -14.70 20.60
CA ASP A 357 26.52 -14.71 20.53
C ASP A 357 27.14 -15.14 21.88
N ALA A 358 26.60 -14.69 23.00
CA ALA A 358 27.02 -15.10 24.33
C ALA A 358 26.81 -16.59 24.63
N ILE A 359 25.74 -17.18 24.05
CA ILE A 359 25.45 -18.62 24.18
C ILE A 359 26.31 -19.46 23.24
N VAL A 360 26.55 -19.00 22.02
CA VAL A 360 27.28 -19.73 20.97
C VAL A 360 28.80 -19.63 21.14
N ALA A 361 29.33 -18.50 21.59
CA ALA A 361 30.75 -18.27 21.81
C ALA A 361 31.43 -19.31 22.72
N PRO A 362 30.81 -19.77 23.85
CA PRO A 362 31.44 -20.83 24.69
C PRO A 362 31.47 -22.23 24.04
N VAL A 363 30.63 -22.46 23.01
CA VAL A 363 30.58 -23.77 22.31
C VAL A 363 31.71 -23.91 21.27
N MET A 364 32.27 -22.80 20.82
CA MET A 364 33.47 -22.80 19.99
C MET A 364 34.75 -22.95 20.88
N VAL A 365 34.92 -24.12 21.45
CA VAL A 365 36.20 -24.49 22.09
C VAL A 365 37.29 -24.39 21.03
N PRO A 366 38.35 -23.57 21.23
CA PRO A 366 39.48 -23.59 20.32
C PRO A 366 40.04 -25.01 20.31
N VAL A 367 40.00 -25.70 19.18
CA VAL A 367 40.73 -26.95 19.02
C VAL A 367 42.19 -26.62 19.34
N PRO A 368 42.78 -27.16 20.44
CA PRO A 368 44.17 -26.87 20.74
C PRO A 368 44.96 -27.32 19.54
N SER A 369 45.79 -26.44 18.99
CA SER A 369 46.78 -26.76 17.97
C SER A 369 47.80 -27.73 18.57
N GLY A 370 47.33 -28.96 18.80
CA GLY A 370 48.13 -30.06 19.32
C GLY A 370 49.20 -30.40 18.30
N ARG A 371 50.41 -30.38 18.77
CA ARG A 371 51.64 -30.84 18.14
C ARG A 371 51.35 -32.00 17.19
N ARG A 372 51.73 -31.87 15.92
CA ARG A 372 51.76 -32.98 14.96
C ARG A 372 52.56 -34.13 15.54
N PRO A 373 52.05 -35.36 15.65
CA PRO A 373 52.88 -36.53 15.84
C PRO A 373 53.61 -36.77 14.53
N GLN A 374 54.96 -36.78 14.60
CA GLN A 374 55.77 -37.27 13.53
C GLN A 374 55.57 -38.80 13.40
N GLY A 375 55.16 -39.23 12.21
CA GLY A 375 55.50 -40.55 11.68
C GLY A 375 54.61 -41.71 12.15
N ARG A 376 53.77 -42.18 11.27
CA ARG A 376 53.65 -43.52 10.73
C ARG A 376 52.52 -43.60 9.73
N ALA A 377 52.86 -43.87 8.49
CA ALA A 377 51.86 -44.20 7.47
C ALA A 377 51.18 -45.51 7.87
N VAL A 378 49.86 -45.42 8.17
CA VAL A 378 49.00 -46.61 8.26
C VAL A 378 48.18 -46.62 6.98
N GLY A 379 48.48 -47.61 6.12
CA GLY A 379 47.76 -47.83 4.89
C GLY A 379 46.28 -48.20 5.21
N TYR A 380 45.35 -47.44 4.67
CA TYR A 380 43.95 -47.81 4.66
C TYR A 380 43.72 -48.81 3.52
N LEU A 381 43.44 -50.09 3.87
CA LEU A 381 42.87 -51.09 3.00
C LEU A 381 41.40 -50.69 2.72
N THR A 382 41.12 -50.25 1.52
CA THR A 382 39.76 -50.15 1.00
C THR A 382 39.26 -51.55 0.60
N PRO A 383 38.07 -51.99 1.08
CA PRO A 383 37.50 -53.24 0.56
C PRO A 383 36.94 -53.00 -0.85
N PRO A 384 37.01 -54.01 -1.74
CA PRO A 384 36.52 -53.89 -3.11
C PRO A 384 34.99 -53.88 -3.13
N VAL A 385 34.44 -52.94 -3.91
CA VAL A 385 33.02 -52.84 -4.24
C VAL A 385 32.69 -53.94 -5.26
N PRO A 386 31.68 -54.81 -5.04
CA PRO A 386 31.26 -55.77 -6.04
C PRO A 386 30.46 -55.09 -7.14
N CYS A 387 30.83 -55.33 -8.40
CA CYS A 387 30.04 -54.99 -9.58
C CYS A 387 28.76 -55.84 -9.62
N PRO A 388 27.58 -55.29 -9.92
CA PRO A 388 26.39 -56.11 -10.24
C PRO A 388 26.54 -56.63 -11.67
N GLY A 389 26.61 -57.95 -11.77
CA GLY A 389 26.60 -58.70 -13.02
C GLY A 389 25.20 -58.79 -13.62
N SER A 390 25.21 -58.81 -14.92
CA SER A 390 24.17 -59.16 -15.86
C SER A 390 23.34 -60.40 -15.49
N ALA A 391 22.03 -60.27 -15.47
CA ALA A 391 21.06 -61.23 -16.00
C ALA A 391 19.70 -60.49 -16.17
#